data_9c0f75be4bb29e85ef165e4e86b0ba09
#
_entry.id   9c0f75be4bb29e85ef165e4e86b0ba09
#
_cell.length_a   1.000
_cell.length_b   1.000
_cell.length_c   1.000
_cell.angle_alpha   90.00
_cell.angle_beta   90.00
_cell.angle_gamma   90.00
#
_symmetry.space_group_name_H-M   'P 1'
#
loop_
_entity.id
_entity.type
_entity.pdbx_description
1 polymer ?
#
loop_
_entity_poly.entity_id
_entity_poly.type
_entity_poly.pdbx_seq_one_letter_code
_entity_poly.pdbx_strand_id
1 'polypeptide(L)'
;MSNYTQSTNFATKDALTSGDPLKIVKGTEINTEFVNISVAIATKADLASPTFTGSPVLPTGTTGVTQSANNNSTALSTTAYTDAAILASKQALHPVGSIYINATNATNTGTLLGFGTWSAFGAGRVMVGFNSGNALFDTAEETGGSADSTLPSHTHTATSTVTDPGHVHNIAAANAAGDTHISRSTIGDTVNISTGSAVTGVTVATTNASAGTSGTNANYQPYITVYMWKRTA
;
A
#
# COMPACT_ATOMS: atom_id res chain seq x y z
N MET A 1 34.64 -45.33 -10.40
CA MET A 1 34.62 -46.60 -9.63
C MET A 1 35.02 -47.71 -10.59
N SER A 2 36.04 -48.51 -10.23
CA SER A 2 36.40 -49.69 -10.99
C SER A 2 35.62 -50.90 -10.49
N ASN A 3 35.25 -51.78 -11.42
CA ASN A 3 34.69 -53.06 -11.06
C ASN A 3 35.83 -54.09 -10.94
N TYR A 4 35.61 -55.10 -10.15
CA TYR A 4 36.54 -56.23 -10.13
C TYR A 4 36.55 -56.87 -11.52
N THR A 5 37.74 -57.15 -12.04
CA THR A 5 37.95 -57.92 -13.26
C THR A 5 38.83 -59.12 -12.91
N GLN A 6 38.32 -60.30 -13.15
CA GLN A 6 39.02 -61.56 -12.93
C GLN A 6 40.27 -61.61 -13.83
N SER A 7 41.44 -61.85 -13.27
CA SER A 7 42.67 -62.03 -14.00
C SER A 7 42.99 -63.48 -14.30
N THR A 8 42.57 -64.40 -13.45
CA THR A 8 42.74 -65.81 -13.62
C THR A 8 41.38 -66.56 -13.74
N ASN A 9 41.13 -67.20 -14.89
CA ASN A 9 39.94 -68.05 -15.04
C ASN A 9 40.24 -69.46 -14.50
N PHE A 10 39.94 -69.70 -13.23
CA PHE A 10 40.18 -70.98 -12.58
C PHE A 10 39.42 -72.11 -13.21
N ALA A 11 38.26 -71.88 -13.77
CA ALA A 11 37.44 -72.93 -14.43
C ALA A 11 38.14 -73.55 -15.68
N THR A 12 38.95 -72.80 -16.37
CA THR A 12 39.72 -73.32 -17.50
C THR A 12 40.80 -74.28 -17.09
N LYS A 13 41.28 -74.21 -15.85
CA LYS A 13 42.26 -75.18 -15.30
C LYS A 13 41.65 -76.54 -15.05
N ASP A 14 40.38 -76.58 -14.70
CA ASP A 14 39.65 -77.86 -14.47
C ASP A 14 39.55 -78.66 -15.75
N ALA A 15 39.49 -78.03 -16.91
CA ALA A 15 39.42 -78.71 -18.22
C ALA A 15 40.73 -79.28 -18.72
N LEU A 16 41.88 -78.95 -18.07
CA LEU A 16 43.20 -79.47 -18.44
C LEU A 16 43.35 -80.92 -18.06
N THR A 17 44.20 -81.68 -18.82
CA THR A 17 44.49 -83.05 -18.58
C THR A 17 45.20 -83.32 -17.26
N SER A 18 45.05 -84.51 -16.70
CA SER A 18 45.74 -84.89 -15.47
C SER A 18 47.25 -84.88 -15.71
N GLY A 19 48.02 -84.23 -14.80
CA GLY A 19 49.46 -84.04 -14.93
C GLY A 19 49.92 -82.80 -15.65
N ASP A 20 49.00 -81.96 -16.23
CA ASP A 20 49.36 -80.67 -16.78
C ASP A 20 49.78 -79.69 -15.67
N PRO A 21 50.97 -79.11 -15.74
CA PRO A 21 51.47 -78.19 -14.70
C PRO A 21 50.63 -76.92 -14.60
N LEU A 22 49.89 -76.55 -15.62
CA LEU A 22 48.99 -75.40 -15.63
C LEU A 22 47.65 -75.66 -14.93
N LYS A 23 47.33 -76.92 -14.63
CA LYS A 23 46.15 -77.28 -13.88
C LYS A 23 46.25 -76.95 -12.38
N ILE A 24 47.47 -76.79 -11.90
CA ILE A 24 47.69 -76.39 -10.51
C ILE A 24 47.33 -74.93 -10.32
N VAL A 25 46.46 -74.63 -9.38
CA VAL A 25 46.18 -73.27 -8.93
C VAL A 25 47.35 -72.84 -8.05
N LYS A 26 48.04 -71.78 -8.49
CA LYS A 26 49.16 -71.21 -7.76
C LYS A 26 48.70 -70.21 -6.71
N GLY A 27 49.39 -70.18 -5.55
CA GLY A 27 49.08 -69.21 -4.51
C GLY A 27 49.24 -67.76 -4.98
N THR A 28 50.11 -67.48 -5.97
CA THR A 28 50.25 -66.17 -6.60
C THR A 28 49.04 -65.74 -7.39
N GLU A 29 48.35 -66.68 -8.05
CA GLU A 29 47.12 -66.39 -8.83
C GLU A 29 45.98 -66.00 -7.88
N ILE A 30 45.84 -66.78 -6.76
CA ILE A 30 44.85 -66.48 -5.73
C ILE A 30 45.14 -65.12 -5.09
N ASN A 31 46.41 -64.87 -4.73
CA ASN A 31 46.77 -63.61 -4.12
C ASN A 31 46.50 -62.41 -5.07
N THR A 32 46.77 -62.58 -6.36
CA THR A 32 46.46 -61.53 -7.37
C THR A 32 44.95 -61.26 -7.44
N GLU A 33 44.12 -62.28 -7.40
CA GLU A 33 42.65 -62.06 -7.39
C GLU A 33 42.19 -61.32 -6.13
N PHE A 34 42.70 -61.69 -4.95
CA PHE A 34 42.38 -60.97 -3.70
C PHE A 34 42.84 -59.53 -3.71
N VAL A 35 44.02 -59.24 -4.25
CA VAL A 35 44.49 -57.87 -4.43
C VAL A 35 43.58 -57.09 -5.37
N ASN A 36 43.18 -57.69 -6.51
CA ASN A 36 42.26 -57.05 -7.46
C ASN A 36 40.87 -56.80 -6.84
N ILE A 37 40.33 -57.72 -6.03
CA ILE A 37 39.10 -57.53 -5.28
C ILE A 37 39.27 -56.39 -4.26
N SER A 38 40.35 -56.35 -3.49
CA SER A 38 40.62 -55.32 -2.51
C SER A 38 40.69 -53.93 -3.14
N VAL A 39 41.40 -53.81 -4.28
CA VAL A 39 41.45 -52.54 -5.04
C VAL A 39 40.07 -52.10 -5.53
N ALA A 40 39.28 -53.08 -6.08
CA ALA A 40 37.94 -52.77 -6.55
C ALA A 40 37.03 -52.30 -5.38
N ILE A 41 37.12 -52.97 -4.23
CA ILE A 41 36.35 -52.63 -3.03
C ILE A 41 36.74 -51.23 -2.52
N ALA A 42 38.03 -50.91 -2.47
CA ALA A 42 38.56 -49.63 -2.02
C ALA A 42 38.03 -48.42 -2.85
N THR A 43 37.52 -48.67 -4.06
CA THR A 43 36.89 -47.65 -4.89
C THR A 43 35.38 -47.47 -4.64
N LYS A 44 34.78 -48.26 -3.77
CA LYS A 44 33.35 -48.23 -3.45
C LYS A 44 33.13 -47.40 -2.19
N ALA A 45 32.01 -46.66 -2.16
CA ALA A 45 31.59 -46.00 -0.93
C ALA A 45 31.00 -47.02 0.05
N ASP A 46 31.22 -46.81 1.34
CA ASP A 46 30.63 -47.63 2.39
C ASP A 46 29.10 -47.57 2.32
N LEU A 47 28.46 -48.66 2.71
CA LEU A 47 27.00 -48.74 2.74
C LEU A 47 26.42 -47.84 3.86
N ALA A 48 27.15 -47.70 4.98
CA ALA A 48 26.78 -46.82 6.08
C ALA A 48 27.66 -45.56 6.04
N SER A 49 27.04 -44.38 6.09
CA SER A 49 27.72 -43.08 6.08
C SER A 49 28.75 -42.90 4.95
N PRO A 50 28.39 -43.13 3.69
CA PRO A 50 29.32 -43.04 2.58
C PRO A 50 29.94 -41.67 2.45
N THR A 51 31.26 -41.61 2.27
CA THR A 51 31.98 -40.38 1.92
C THR A 51 32.19 -40.36 0.41
N PHE A 52 31.64 -39.30 -0.24
CA PHE A 52 31.83 -39.06 -1.66
C PHE A 52 32.92 -38.01 -1.86
N THR A 53 33.80 -38.24 -2.81
CA THR A 53 34.85 -37.28 -3.21
C THR A 53 34.59 -36.80 -4.64
N GLY A 54 35.11 -35.64 -4.99
CA GLY A 54 34.93 -35.05 -6.32
C GLY A 54 33.55 -34.37 -6.45
N SER A 55 32.92 -34.50 -7.61
CA SER A 55 31.58 -33.92 -7.91
C SER A 55 30.56 -35.03 -8.09
N PRO A 56 29.97 -35.58 -7.02
CA PRO A 56 29.01 -36.66 -7.14
C PRO A 56 27.71 -36.13 -7.80
N VAL A 57 27.20 -36.85 -8.80
CA VAL A 57 25.89 -36.63 -9.41
C VAL A 57 24.86 -37.49 -8.74
N LEU A 58 23.83 -36.92 -8.17
CA LEU A 58 22.71 -37.67 -7.59
C LEU A 58 21.66 -37.96 -8.68
N PRO A 59 21.12 -39.17 -8.73
CA PRO A 59 20.07 -39.50 -9.68
C PRO A 59 18.80 -38.68 -9.47
N THR A 60 18.01 -38.52 -10.55
CA THR A 60 16.66 -37.93 -10.46
C THR A 60 15.81 -38.74 -9.47
N GLY A 61 15.10 -38.08 -8.59
CA GLY A 61 14.27 -38.71 -7.56
C GLY A 61 15.01 -39.04 -6.26
N THR A 62 16.29 -38.64 -6.12
CA THR A 62 16.97 -38.76 -4.82
C THR A 62 16.21 -38.01 -3.74
N THR A 63 15.87 -38.70 -2.65
CA THR A 63 15.19 -38.09 -1.50
C THR A 63 16.15 -37.87 -0.35
N GLY A 64 15.88 -36.85 0.44
CA GLY A 64 16.62 -36.51 1.66
C GLY A 64 15.69 -36.23 2.83
N VAL A 65 16.23 -36.12 4.03
CA VAL A 65 15.48 -35.67 5.20
C VAL A 65 15.28 -34.18 5.12
N THR A 66 14.02 -33.72 5.22
CA THR A 66 13.71 -32.28 5.28
C THR A 66 14.23 -31.70 6.58
N GLN A 67 15.02 -30.68 6.49
CA GLN A 67 15.62 -29.99 7.62
C GLN A 67 14.57 -29.21 8.41
N SER A 68 14.85 -28.95 9.70
CA SER A 68 14.04 -28.07 10.52
C SER A 68 14.08 -26.64 9.99
N ALA A 69 13.00 -25.87 10.20
CA ALA A 69 12.97 -24.46 9.85
C ALA A 69 14.17 -23.70 10.45
N ASN A 70 14.69 -22.73 9.70
CA ASN A 70 15.85 -21.90 10.08
C ASN A 70 17.18 -22.67 10.23
N ASN A 71 17.29 -23.87 9.65
CA ASN A 71 18.57 -24.56 9.59
C ASN A 71 19.50 -23.83 8.59
N ASN A 72 20.59 -23.26 9.10
CA ASN A 72 21.64 -22.58 8.33
C ASN A 72 22.95 -23.36 8.25
N SER A 73 22.91 -24.69 8.49
CA SER A 73 24.07 -25.58 8.36
C SER A 73 24.40 -25.84 6.89
N THR A 74 25.45 -26.64 6.67
CA THR A 74 25.86 -27.14 5.35
C THR A 74 25.04 -28.34 4.85
N ALA A 75 23.96 -28.74 5.54
CA ALA A 75 23.09 -29.82 5.13
C ALA A 75 22.38 -29.50 3.82
N LEU A 76 22.20 -30.50 2.95
CA LEU A 76 21.44 -30.31 1.71
C LEU A 76 19.97 -30.02 2.03
N SER A 77 19.44 -28.97 1.42
CA SER A 77 18.02 -28.66 1.50
C SER A 77 17.19 -29.54 0.59
N THR A 78 16.05 -29.99 1.06
CA THR A 78 15.02 -30.59 0.21
C THR A 78 14.17 -29.49 -0.45
N THR A 79 13.44 -29.83 -1.53
CA THR A 79 12.45 -28.92 -2.13
C THR A 79 11.42 -28.45 -1.12
N ALA A 80 10.94 -29.35 -0.25
CA ALA A 80 9.99 -29.02 0.81
C ALA A 80 10.52 -27.98 1.80
N TYR A 81 11.79 -28.07 2.19
CA TYR A 81 12.45 -27.06 3.03
C TYR A 81 12.53 -25.71 2.31
N THR A 82 12.95 -25.72 1.06
CA THR A 82 13.12 -24.50 0.27
C THR A 82 11.77 -23.80 0.05
N ASP A 83 10.72 -24.53 -0.30
CA ASP A 83 9.38 -23.99 -0.50
C ASP A 83 8.82 -23.39 0.79
N ALA A 84 9.00 -24.07 1.93
CA ALA A 84 8.58 -23.58 3.23
C ALA A 84 9.34 -22.29 3.63
N ALA A 85 10.65 -22.22 3.37
CA ALA A 85 11.47 -21.06 3.66
C ALA A 85 11.08 -19.84 2.78
N ILE A 86 10.81 -20.06 1.50
CA ILE A 86 10.32 -19.03 0.58
C ILE A 86 8.97 -18.50 1.04
N LEU A 87 8.04 -19.39 1.41
CA LEU A 87 6.73 -18.99 1.91
C LEU A 87 6.85 -18.18 3.20
N ALA A 88 7.66 -18.62 4.16
CA ALA A 88 7.89 -17.89 5.41
C ALA A 88 8.49 -16.49 5.15
N SER A 89 9.41 -16.37 4.21
CA SER A 89 9.99 -15.08 3.80
C SER A 89 8.92 -14.14 3.20
N LYS A 90 8.08 -14.64 2.29
CA LYS A 90 6.97 -13.86 1.72
C LYS A 90 6.00 -13.38 2.81
N GLN A 91 5.68 -14.24 3.77
CA GLN A 91 4.79 -13.91 4.89
C GLN A 91 5.39 -12.86 5.82
N ALA A 92 6.70 -12.90 6.04
CA ALA A 92 7.40 -11.92 6.85
C ALA A 92 7.45 -10.53 6.18
N LEU A 93 7.56 -10.49 4.84
CA LEU A 93 7.50 -9.23 4.08
C LEU A 93 6.11 -8.60 4.08
N HIS A 94 5.08 -9.41 4.22
CA HIS A 94 3.69 -8.97 4.22
C HIS A 94 2.95 -9.53 5.44
N PRO A 95 3.23 -9.06 6.67
CA PRO A 95 2.48 -9.49 7.86
C PRO A 95 0.99 -9.15 7.74
N VAL A 96 0.14 -9.82 8.56
CA VAL A 96 -1.29 -9.48 8.64
C VAL A 96 -1.44 -8.00 8.96
N GLY A 97 -2.33 -7.31 8.23
CA GLY A 97 -2.48 -5.86 8.27
C GLY A 97 -1.69 -5.10 7.20
N SER A 98 -0.74 -5.72 6.50
CA SER A 98 -0.02 -5.07 5.39
C SER A 98 -0.96 -4.72 4.25
N ILE A 99 -0.68 -3.59 3.59
CA ILE A 99 -1.38 -3.14 2.39
C ILE A 99 -0.48 -3.37 1.18
N TYR A 100 -0.99 -4.09 0.19
CA TYR A 100 -0.37 -4.25 -1.12
C TYR A 100 -1.05 -3.29 -2.11
N ILE A 101 -0.25 -2.57 -2.87
CA ILE A 101 -0.72 -1.58 -3.85
C ILE A 101 -0.24 -2.00 -5.23
N ASN A 102 -1.15 -2.00 -6.21
CA ASN A 102 -0.82 -2.25 -7.61
C ASN A 102 -1.55 -1.25 -8.51
N ALA A 103 -0.82 -0.63 -9.42
CA ALA A 103 -1.38 0.41 -10.27
C ALA A 103 -2.32 -0.13 -11.35
N THR A 104 -2.10 -1.36 -11.83
CA THR A 104 -2.79 -1.86 -13.04
C THR A 104 -3.44 -3.22 -12.86
N ASN A 105 -2.97 -4.05 -11.92
CA ASN A 105 -3.45 -5.42 -11.76
C ASN A 105 -4.53 -5.51 -10.68
N ALA A 106 -5.75 -5.84 -11.11
CA ALA A 106 -6.93 -6.01 -10.27
C ALA A 106 -7.02 -7.38 -9.58
N THR A 107 -6.12 -8.32 -9.89
CA THR A 107 -6.15 -9.67 -9.32
C THR A 107 -5.96 -9.61 -7.80
N ASN A 108 -6.80 -10.36 -7.08
CA ASN A 108 -6.64 -10.50 -5.62
C ASN A 108 -5.22 -10.89 -5.25
N THR A 109 -4.63 -10.18 -4.30
CA THR A 109 -3.23 -10.35 -3.94
C THR A 109 -2.90 -11.76 -3.43
N GLY A 110 -3.85 -12.46 -2.79
CA GLY A 110 -3.69 -13.85 -2.38
C GLY A 110 -3.46 -14.78 -3.57
N THR A 111 -4.19 -14.57 -4.65
CA THR A 111 -3.99 -15.29 -5.92
C THR A 111 -2.68 -14.86 -6.60
N LEU A 112 -2.38 -13.56 -6.61
CA LEU A 112 -1.19 -13.03 -7.27
C LEU A 112 0.11 -13.47 -6.60
N LEU A 113 0.18 -13.44 -5.27
CA LEU A 113 1.36 -13.80 -4.50
C LEU A 113 1.41 -15.28 -4.10
N GLY A 114 0.27 -15.99 -4.22
CA GLY A 114 0.14 -17.41 -3.89
C GLY A 114 0.09 -17.69 -2.39
N PHE A 115 -0.24 -16.71 -1.55
CA PHE A 115 -0.37 -16.92 -0.10
C PHE A 115 -1.27 -15.89 0.56
N GLY A 116 -1.79 -16.23 1.75
CA GLY A 116 -2.58 -15.37 2.61
C GLY A 116 -3.99 -15.08 2.09
N THR A 117 -4.81 -14.52 2.96
CA THR A 117 -6.15 -14.02 2.62
C THR A 117 -6.08 -12.50 2.54
N TRP A 118 -6.65 -11.94 1.49
CA TRP A 118 -6.59 -10.52 1.21
C TRP A 118 -7.98 -9.98 0.87
N SER A 119 -8.29 -8.79 1.36
CA SER A 119 -9.53 -8.07 1.07
C SER A 119 -9.22 -6.73 0.43
N ALA A 120 -10.12 -6.24 -0.44
CA ALA A 120 -10.01 -4.90 -0.99
C ALA A 120 -10.01 -3.86 0.14
N PHE A 121 -9.19 -2.83 0.01
CA PHE A 121 -8.99 -1.84 1.06
C PHE A 121 -9.03 -0.42 0.51
N GLY A 122 -9.59 0.51 1.27
CA GLY A 122 -9.50 1.95 1.01
C GLY A 122 -10.15 2.44 -0.29
N ALA A 123 -11.18 1.74 -0.82
CA ALA A 123 -11.84 2.12 -2.08
C ALA A 123 -12.36 3.58 -2.02
N GLY A 124 -11.88 4.42 -2.96
CA GLY A 124 -12.24 5.85 -3.03
C GLY A 124 -11.72 6.72 -1.88
N ARG A 125 -10.75 6.26 -1.10
CA ARG A 125 -10.23 6.96 0.08
C ARG A 125 -8.74 7.24 -0.05
N VAL A 126 -8.31 8.33 0.56
CA VAL A 126 -6.90 8.66 0.79
C VAL A 126 -6.50 8.12 2.16
N MET A 127 -5.34 7.46 2.24
CA MET A 127 -4.79 6.99 3.51
C MET A 127 -4.20 8.16 4.30
N VAL A 128 -4.55 8.24 5.58
CA VAL A 128 -4.02 9.22 6.52
C VAL A 128 -3.26 8.50 7.62
N GLY A 129 -2.17 9.09 8.11
CA GLY A 129 -1.39 8.53 9.20
C GLY A 129 -2.17 8.53 10.52
N PHE A 130 -2.06 7.46 11.29
CA PHE A 130 -2.62 7.35 12.64
C PHE A 130 -2.05 8.44 13.55
N ASN A 131 -2.91 9.07 14.34
CA ASN A 131 -2.53 10.08 15.33
C ASN A 131 -3.39 9.96 16.59
N SER A 132 -2.85 9.33 17.62
CA SER A 132 -3.53 9.11 18.92
C SER A 132 -3.92 10.40 19.66
N GLY A 133 -3.36 11.55 19.26
CA GLY A 133 -3.69 12.87 19.84
C GLY A 133 -4.85 13.59 19.14
N ASN A 134 -5.45 12.99 18.13
CA ASN A 134 -6.56 13.60 17.38
C ASN A 134 -7.69 12.60 17.20
N ALA A 135 -8.82 12.87 17.84
CA ALA A 135 -10.01 12.00 17.81
C ALA A 135 -10.59 11.70 16.42
N LEU A 136 -10.11 12.35 15.36
CA LEU A 136 -10.46 12.05 13.98
C LEU A 136 -9.55 10.99 13.34
N PHE A 137 -8.44 10.61 14.01
CA PHE A 137 -7.40 9.74 13.46
C PHE A 137 -6.79 8.79 14.50
N ASP A 138 -7.50 8.56 15.62
CA ASP A 138 -6.98 7.80 16.77
C ASP A 138 -7.42 6.33 16.79
N THR A 139 -8.21 5.93 15.82
CA THR A 139 -8.66 4.54 15.66
C THR A 139 -8.16 3.98 14.33
N ALA A 140 -7.56 2.78 14.38
CA ALA A 140 -7.09 2.13 13.16
C ALA A 140 -8.25 1.83 12.19
N GLU A 141 -8.05 2.14 10.91
CA GLU A 141 -9.05 1.96 9.84
C GLU A 141 -10.30 2.86 9.99
N GLU A 142 -10.26 3.84 10.85
CA GLU A 142 -11.29 4.86 10.95
C GLU A 142 -11.52 5.57 9.62
N THR A 143 -12.76 5.92 9.35
CA THR A 143 -13.12 6.58 8.10
C THR A 143 -13.83 7.89 8.35
N GLY A 144 -13.45 8.93 7.65
CA GLY A 144 -14.02 10.26 7.80
C GLY A 144 -13.84 11.12 6.56
N GLY A 145 -14.13 12.41 6.73
CA GLY A 145 -14.02 13.39 5.68
C GLY A 145 -15.21 13.39 4.70
N SER A 146 -15.21 14.35 3.80
CA SER A 146 -16.21 14.49 2.76
C SER A 146 -15.57 14.89 1.44
N ALA A 147 -16.04 14.29 0.34
CA ALA A 147 -15.71 14.69 -1.01
C ALA A 147 -16.34 16.04 -1.40
N ASP A 148 -17.47 16.36 -0.79
CA ASP A 148 -18.23 17.55 -1.09
C ASP A 148 -17.72 18.73 -0.25
N SER A 149 -17.54 19.88 -0.89
CA SER A 149 -17.28 21.12 -0.16
C SER A 149 -18.56 21.65 0.47
N THR A 150 -18.54 21.93 1.74
CA THR A 150 -19.58 22.70 2.44
C THR A 150 -19.10 24.13 2.61
N LEU A 151 -19.93 25.07 2.22
CA LEU A 151 -19.67 26.45 2.49
C LEU A 151 -19.96 26.72 3.98
N PRO A 152 -18.99 27.17 4.78
CA PRO A 152 -19.24 27.52 6.18
C PRO A 152 -20.32 28.60 6.27
N SER A 153 -21.31 28.40 7.14
CA SER A 153 -22.31 29.42 7.41
C SER A 153 -21.63 30.67 7.98
N HIS A 154 -21.81 31.80 7.33
CA HIS A 154 -21.30 33.10 7.78
C HIS A 154 -22.30 34.20 7.44
N THR A 155 -22.26 35.28 8.18
CA THR A 155 -23.09 36.46 7.99
C THR A 155 -22.27 37.60 7.48
N HIS A 156 -22.83 38.39 6.55
CA HIS A 156 -22.28 39.64 6.16
C HIS A 156 -23.06 40.77 6.87
N THR A 157 -22.36 41.64 7.57
CA THR A 157 -22.96 42.87 8.07
C THR A 157 -22.85 43.93 6.99
N ALA A 158 -23.98 44.32 6.44
CA ALA A 158 -24.01 45.43 5.52
C ALA A 158 -24.17 46.74 6.33
N THR A 159 -23.28 47.69 6.13
CA THR A 159 -23.36 49.03 6.69
C THR A 159 -23.76 49.98 5.57
N SER A 160 -24.96 50.52 5.66
CA SER A 160 -25.41 51.57 4.74
C SER A 160 -25.53 52.87 5.49
N THR A 161 -24.86 53.89 5.05
CA THR A 161 -24.98 55.23 5.59
C THR A 161 -25.84 56.05 4.66
N VAL A 162 -26.98 56.54 5.20
CA VAL A 162 -27.83 57.48 4.48
C VAL A 162 -27.55 58.84 5.05
N THR A 163 -27.10 59.78 4.23
CA THR A 163 -26.99 61.18 4.59
C THR A 163 -28.20 61.92 4.04
N ASP A 164 -29.11 62.32 4.92
CA ASP A 164 -30.22 63.15 4.57
C ASP A 164 -29.91 64.59 5.06
N PRO A 165 -29.51 65.47 4.16
CA PRO A 165 -29.18 66.85 4.54
C PRO A 165 -30.41 67.68 4.93
N GLY A 166 -31.60 67.04 4.83
CA GLY A 166 -32.87 67.79 4.93
C GLY A 166 -33.05 68.74 3.79
N HIS A 167 -34.23 69.31 3.71
CA HIS A 167 -34.49 70.37 2.79
C HIS A 167 -35.42 71.47 3.46
N VAL A 168 -35.39 72.65 2.96
CA VAL A 168 -36.25 73.76 3.41
C VAL A 168 -36.95 74.39 2.23
N HIS A 169 -38.15 74.86 2.45
CA HIS A 169 -38.88 75.60 1.45
C HIS A 169 -38.82 77.07 1.79
N ASN A 170 -38.48 77.90 0.82
CA ASN A 170 -38.56 79.35 0.94
C ASN A 170 -39.94 79.79 0.45
N ILE A 171 -40.73 80.34 1.30
CA ILE A 171 -42.00 80.94 0.95
C ILE A 171 -41.77 82.38 0.73
N ALA A 172 -41.93 82.86 -0.52
CA ALA A 172 -41.91 84.27 -0.81
C ALA A 172 -43.17 84.96 -0.21
N ALA A 173 -42.98 85.79 0.73
CA ALA A 173 -44.10 86.52 1.28
C ALA A 173 -44.62 87.51 0.23
N ALA A 174 -45.77 87.24 -0.38
CA ALA A 174 -46.45 88.21 -1.21
C ALA A 174 -47.10 89.25 -0.32
N ASN A 175 -46.74 90.50 -0.53
CA ASN A 175 -47.44 91.64 0.10
C ASN A 175 -48.81 91.84 -0.56
N ALA A 176 -49.81 91.12 -0.10
CA ALA A 176 -51.19 91.41 -0.42
C ALA A 176 -51.76 92.29 0.69
N ALA A 177 -52.07 93.49 0.33
CA ALA A 177 -52.75 94.40 1.26
C ALA A 177 -54.09 93.79 1.69
N GLY A 178 -54.17 93.28 2.94
CA GLY A 178 -55.38 92.77 3.53
C GLY A 178 -55.37 91.37 4.11
N ASP A 179 -54.25 90.64 4.08
CA ASP A 179 -54.14 89.30 4.68
C ASP A 179 -53.68 89.42 6.14
N THR A 180 -54.55 88.90 7.04
CA THR A 180 -54.36 88.97 8.50
C THR A 180 -53.57 87.83 9.08
N HIS A 181 -53.01 86.98 8.25
CA HIS A 181 -52.41 85.73 8.75
C HIS A 181 -50.86 85.72 8.76
N ILE A 182 -50.21 86.67 8.18
CA ILE A 182 -48.76 86.83 8.31
C ILE A 182 -48.44 88.20 8.76
N SER A 183 -48.39 88.44 10.06
CA SER A 183 -47.98 89.73 10.65
C SER A 183 -46.54 90.01 10.31
N ARG A 184 -46.34 90.90 9.41
CA ARG A 184 -45.02 91.45 9.09
C ARG A 184 -44.92 92.92 9.40
N SER A 185 -44.13 93.18 10.33
CA SER A 185 -43.81 94.56 10.80
C SER A 185 -42.48 95.00 10.20
N THR A 186 -42.41 95.38 8.96
CA THR A 186 -41.45 96.43 8.47
C THR A 186 -41.43 96.46 6.94
N ILE A 187 -41.58 97.67 6.42
CA ILE A 187 -41.48 97.94 4.99
C ILE A 187 -39.99 97.90 4.58
N GLY A 188 -39.66 96.97 3.62
CA GLY A 188 -38.39 96.98 2.92
C GLY A 188 -37.44 95.86 3.11
N ASP A 189 -37.78 94.87 3.88
CA ASP A 189 -36.90 93.69 4.06
C ASP A 189 -37.50 92.43 3.43
N THR A 190 -36.80 91.77 2.51
CA THR A 190 -37.14 90.48 1.95
C THR A 190 -36.77 89.39 2.93
N VAL A 191 -37.69 89.12 3.86
CA VAL A 191 -37.47 88.05 4.80
C VAL A 191 -37.88 86.70 4.12
N ASN A 192 -36.91 85.89 3.88
CA ASN A 192 -37.18 84.50 3.50
C ASN A 192 -37.65 83.78 4.76
N ILE A 193 -38.92 83.46 4.80
CA ILE A 193 -39.45 82.57 5.83
C ILE A 193 -39.09 81.12 5.41
N SER A 194 -38.14 80.58 6.12
CA SER A 194 -37.77 79.19 5.92
C SER A 194 -38.66 78.29 6.73
N THR A 195 -39.16 77.27 6.14
CA THR A 195 -39.80 76.11 6.88
C THR A 195 -38.78 75.47 7.78
N GLY A 196 -39.22 74.89 8.87
CA GLY A 196 -38.32 74.03 9.66
C GLY A 196 -37.74 72.94 8.76
N SER A 197 -36.49 72.60 9.06
CA SER A 197 -35.87 71.48 8.36
C SER A 197 -36.71 70.22 8.52
N ALA A 198 -37.03 69.54 7.42
CA ALA A 198 -37.76 68.29 7.38
C ALA A 198 -36.85 67.19 6.83
N VAL A 199 -36.85 66.05 7.46
CA VAL A 199 -36.18 64.88 6.96
C VAL A 199 -37.02 64.26 5.84
N THR A 200 -36.40 63.71 4.79
CA THR A 200 -37.09 63.17 3.64
C THR A 200 -37.73 61.84 3.92
N GLY A 201 -37.39 61.15 5.05
CA GLY A 201 -37.89 59.84 5.40
C GLY A 201 -37.32 58.71 4.52
N VAL A 202 -36.16 58.98 3.91
CA VAL A 202 -35.50 57.94 3.09
C VAL A 202 -35.09 56.76 3.99
N THR A 203 -35.59 55.58 3.70
CA THR A 203 -35.18 54.33 4.32
C THR A 203 -34.37 53.51 3.30
N VAL A 204 -33.24 52.95 3.73
CA VAL A 204 -32.43 52.05 2.91
C VAL A 204 -32.64 50.62 3.44
N ALA A 205 -33.23 49.75 2.63
CA ALA A 205 -33.24 48.31 2.89
C ALA A 205 -32.07 47.68 2.16
N THR A 206 -31.12 47.13 2.91
CA THR A 206 -29.99 46.39 2.33
C THR A 206 -30.26 44.92 2.43
N THR A 207 -30.29 44.23 1.30
CA THR A 207 -30.38 42.76 1.22
C THR A 207 -29.04 42.21 0.80
N ASN A 208 -28.38 41.42 1.67
CA ASN A 208 -27.22 40.66 1.30
C ASN A 208 -27.63 39.42 0.58
N ALA A 209 -27.28 39.26 -0.68
CA ALA A 209 -27.45 38.00 -1.38
C ALA A 209 -26.51 36.94 -0.79
N SER A 210 -26.99 35.74 -0.64
CA SER A 210 -26.13 34.57 -0.33
C SER A 210 -25.12 34.42 -1.46
N ALA A 211 -23.84 34.35 -1.11
CA ALA A 211 -22.76 34.13 -2.08
C ALA A 211 -22.15 32.76 -1.85
N GLY A 212 -21.86 32.06 -2.95
CA GLY A 212 -21.25 30.74 -2.94
C GLY A 212 -22.27 29.60 -2.88
N THR A 213 -21.88 28.47 -3.42
CA THR A 213 -22.65 27.22 -3.41
C THR A 213 -21.73 26.08 -2.95
N SER A 214 -22.28 25.14 -2.18
CA SER A 214 -21.59 23.87 -1.90
C SER A 214 -21.39 23.12 -3.20
N GLY A 215 -20.22 22.56 -3.43
CA GLY A 215 -19.88 21.83 -4.64
C GLY A 215 -19.72 20.34 -4.38
N THR A 216 -20.36 19.51 -5.21
CA THR A 216 -20.17 18.06 -5.20
C THR A 216 -18.76 17.72 -5.68
N ASN A 217 -18.05 16.85 -4.96
CA ASN A 217 -16.69 16.40 -5.26
C ASN A 217 -15.64 17.55 -5.33
N ALA A 218 -15.95 18.74 -4.82
CA ALA A 218 -15.07 19.89 -4.92
C ALA A 218 -13.84 19.83 -3.99
N ASN A 219 -13.84 18.90 -3.02
CA ASN A 219 -12.70 18.66 -2.12
C ASN A 219 -11.70 17.65 -2.65
N TYR A 220 -11.95 17.01 -3.79
CA TYR A 220 -10.97 16.10 -4.35
C TYR A 220 -9.73 16.85 -4.84
N GLN A 221 -8.60 16.46 -4.29
CA GLN A 221 -7.30 16.85 -4.84
C GLN A 221 -7.01 16.03 -6.11
N PRO A 222 -6.09 16.43 -6.99
CA PRO A 222 -5.64 15.59 -8.10
C PRO A 222 -5.22 14.21 -7.58
N TYR A 223 -5.73 13.14 -8.20
CA TYR A 223 -5.48 11.77 -7.76
C TYR A 223 -5.20 10.84 -8.94
N ILE A 224 -4.59 9.70 -8.63
CA ILE A 224 -4.49 8.54 -9.50
C ILE A 224 -5.04 7.33 -8.75
N THR A 225 -5.86 6.54 -9.42
CA THR A 225 -6.44 5.34 -8.81
C THR A 225 -5.49 4.15 -8.91
N VAL A 226 -5.46 3.33 -7.85
CA VAL A 226 -4.69 2.09 -7.77
C VAL A 226 -5.52 1.01 -7.08
N TYR A 227 -5.19 -0.25 -7.30
CA TYR A 227 -5.77 -1.36 -6.54
C TYR A 227 -5.03 -1.52 -5.22
N MET A 228 -5.77 -1.53 -4.12
CA MET A 228 -5.25 -1.72 -2.77
C MET A 228 -5.89 -2.94 -2.13
N TRP A 229 -5.06 -3.79 -1.52
CA TRP A 229 -5.48 -5.01 -0.84
C TRP A 229 -4.83 -5.09 0.54
N LYS A 230 -5.61 -5.37 1.58
CA LYS A 230 -5.12 -5.58 2.93
C LYS A 230 -5.05 -7.06 3.24
N ARG A 231 -3.93 -7.55 3.79
CA ARG A 231 -3.82 -8.92 4.27
C ARG A 231 -4.62 -9.10 5.55
N THR A 232 -5.50 -10.12 5.58
CA THR A 232 -6.39 -10.43 6.71
C THR A 232 -6.02 -11.75 7.43
N ALA A 233 -5.31 -12.65 6.75
CA ALA A 233 -4.77 -13.88 7.33
C ALA A 233 -3.53 -14.38 6.57
#